data_644e5fefd7bc1361f17d6bafda19f48e
#
_entry.id   644e5fefd7bc1361f17d6bafda19f48e
#
_cell.length_a   1.000
_cell.length_b   1.000
_cell.length_c   1.000
_cell.angle_alpha   90.00
_cell.angle_beta   90.00
_cell.angle_gamma   90.00
#
_symmetry.space_group_name_H-M   'P 1'
#
loop_
_entity.id
_entity.type
_entity.pdbx_description
1 polymer ?
#
loop_
_entity_poly.entity_id
_entity_poly.type
_entity_poly.pdbx_seq_one_letter_code
_entity_poly.pdbx_strand_id
1 'polypeptide(L)'
;MQNNFDVASSSQSALATNKVLRNTYALLGVSLIPTVIGALIGMSMNFGFMAQSPILFFIAALGIMFGMFYLIRKNKDNSLGVVFLLGLTFLLGMLLGPILQVAFSLSNGGQIVGLAAGGTATIFLVLSGIATTTKRDFSSMGKFLMIGLVLLILAMLV
;
A
#
# COMPACT_ATOMS: atom_id res chain seq x y z
N MET A 1 -21.09 23.81 33.52
CA MET A 1 -21.45 23.88 32.07
C MET A 1 -20.29 23.57 31.11
N GLN A 2 -19.03 23.73 31.47
CA GLN A 2 -17.86 23.43 30.62
C GLN A 2 -17.68 21.94 30.29
N ASN A 3 -17.94 21.03 31.22
CA ASN A 3 -17.72 19.58 31.00
C ASN A 3 -18.54 18.97 29.88
N ASN A 4 -19.69 19.53 29.51
CA ASN A 4 -20.52 18.99 28.44
C ASN A 4 -20.00 19.35 27.03
N PHE A 5 -19.29 20.49 26.91
CA PHE A 5 -18.66 20.88 25.63
C PHE A 5 -17.41 20.06 25.34
N ASP A 6 -16.63 19.69 26.36
CA ASP A 6 -15.41 18.88 26.21
C ASP A 6 -15.75 17.43 25.83
N VAL A 7 -16.81 16.86 26.41
CA VAL A 7 -17.27 15.52 26.07
C VAL A 7 -17.87 15.46 24.66
N ALA A 8 -18.61 16.49 24.24
CA ALA A 8 -19.18 16.57 22.90
C ALA A 8 -18.09 16.74 21.83
N SER A 9 -17.06 17.55 22.08
CA SER A 9 -15.95 17.76 21.16
C SER A 9 -15.07 16.51 21.03
N SER A 10 -14.82 15.80 22.13
CA SER A 10 -14.04 14.56 22.10
C SER A 10 -14.79 13.40 21.39
N SER A 11 -16.10 13.31 21.55
CA SER A 11 -16.90 12.29 20.85
C SER A 11 -17.01 12.59 19.34
N GLN A 12 -17.15 13.85 18.93
CA GLN A 12 -17.16 14.24 17.53
C GLN A 12 -15.81 13.99 16.85
N SER A 13 -14.69 14.26 17.52
CA SER A 13 -13.36 13.98 16.98
C SER A 13 -13.11 12.48 16.83
N ALA A 14 -13.56 11.64 17.77
CA ALA A 14 -13.44 10.20 17.69
C ALA A 14 -14.27 9.59 16.54
N LEU A 15 -15.49 10.10 16.31
CA LEU A 15 -16.35 9.68 15.20
C LEU A 15 -15.78 10.09 13.84
N ALA A 16 -15.22 11.28 13.73
CA ALA A 16 -14.56 11.76 12.52
C ALA A 16 -13.32 10.92 12.21
N THR A 17 -12.49 10.61 13.22
CA THR A 17 -11.30 9.75 13.07
C THR A 17 -11.68 8.35 12.60
N ASN A 18 -12.70 7.73 13.17
CA ASN A 18 -13.16 6.41 12.76
C ASN A 18 -13.68 6.38 11.31
N LYS A 19 -14.37 7.43 10.87
CA LYS A 19 -14.84 7.55 9.47
C LYS A 19 -13.66 7.67 8.50
N VAL A 20 -12.67 8.49 8.84
CA VAL A 20 -11.45 8.66 8.02
C VAL A 20 -10.69 7.34 7.93
N LEU A 21 -10.45 6.66 9.05
CA LEU A 21 -9.78 5.36 9.07
C LEU A 21 -10.50 4.35 8.20
N ARG A 22 -11.81 4.20 8.37
CA ARG A 22 -12.60 3.27 7.56
C ARG A 22 -12.51 3.55 6.06
N ASN A 23 -12.61 4.82 5.68
CA ASN A 23 -12.49 5.20 4.27
C ASN A 23 -11.08 4.96 3.73
N THR A 24 -10.04 5.21 4.53
CA THR A 24 -8.64 4.97 4.16
C THR A 24 -8.39 3.47 3.94
N TYR A 25 -8.85 2.60 4.84
CA TYR A 25 -8.71 1.15 4.68
C TYR A 25 -9.52 0.61 3.51
N ALA A 26 -10.73 1.15 3.28
CA ALA A 26 -11.53 0.78 2.11
C ALA A 26 -10.81 1.17 0.81
N LEU A 27 -10.27 2.40 0.71
CA LEU A 27 -9.53 2.86 -0.45
C LEU A 27 -8.25 2.05 -0.66
N LEU A 28 -7.54 1.72 0.43
CA LEU A 28 -6.36 0.86 0.39
C LEU A 28 -6.73 -0.54 -0.14
N GLY A 29 -7.80 -1.14 0.36
CA GLY A 29 -8.29 -2.43 -0.13
C GLY A 29 -8.66 -2.40 -1.62
N VAL A 30 -9.39 -1.35 -2.06
CA VAL A 30 -9.74 -1.16 -3.47
C VAL A 30 -8.50 -0.96 -4.33
N SER A 31 -7.46 -0.27 -3.84
CA SER A 31 -6.23 -0.03 -4.58
C SER A 31 -5.38 -1.30 -4.78
N LEU A 32 -5.59 -2.34 -3.99
CA LEU A 32 -4.93 -3.64 -4.21
C LEU A 32 -5.39 -4.33 -5.49
N ILE A 33 -6.65 -4.11 -5.92
CA ILE A 33 -7.20 -4.72 -7.14
C ILE A 33 -6.39 -4.31 -8.38
N PRO A 34 -6.23 -3.01 -8.71
CA PRO A 34 -5.40 -2.61 -9.84
C PRO A 34 -3.93 -3.00 -9.66
N THR A 35 -3.42 -3.07 -8.42
CA THR A 35 -2.05 -3.55 -8.17
C THR A 35 -1.88 -5.00 -8.60
N VAL A 36 -2.82 -5.89 -8.25
CA VAL A 36 -2.78 -7.30 -8.66
C VAL A 36 -2.90 -7.43 -10.18
N ILE A 37 -3.82 -6.69 -10.81
CA ILE A 37 -3.98 -6.70 -12.26
C ILE A 37 -2.69 -6.21 -12.94
N GLY A 38 -2.10 -5.11 -12.45
CA GLY A 38 -0.83 -4.60 -12.92
C GLY A 38 0.31 -5.61 -12.79
N ALA A 39 0.38 -6.31 -11.67
CA ALA A 39 1.39 -7.35 -11.44
C ALA A 39 1.27 -8.53 -12.42
N LEU A 40 0.03 -9.00 -12.68
CA LEU A 40 -0.23 -10.06 -13.65
C LEU A 40 0.15 -9.65 -15.08
N ILE A 41 -0.19 -8.42 -15.48
CA ILE A 41 0.22 -7.87 -16.77
C ILE A 41 1.74 -7.70 -16.83
N GLY A 42 2.35 -7.16 -15.77
CA GLY A 42 3.79 -7.02 -15.65
C GLY A 42 4.53 -8.36 -15.78
N MET A 43 4.00 -9.45 -15.22
CA MET A 43 4.60 -10.78 -15.38
C MET A 43 4.61 -11.26 -16.84
N SER A 44 3.63 -10.85 -17.66
CA SER A 44 3.56 -11.25 -19.06
C SER A 44 4.41 -10.37 -19.99
N MET A 45 4.92 -9.25 -19.49
CA MET A 45 5.74 -8.31 -20.26
C MET A 45 7.20 -8.76 -20.32
N ASN A 46 7.84 -8.46 -21.44
CA ASN A 46 9.28 -8.65 -21.58
C ASN A 46 10.03 -7.39 -21.11
N PHE A 47 10.73 -7.49 -19.99
CA PHE A 47 11.54 -6.43 -19.43
C PHE A 47 13.01 -6.48 -19.91
N GLY A 48 13.31 -7.08 -21.06
CA GLY A 48 14.68 -7.18 -21.60
C GLY A 48 15.38 -5.82 -21.73
N PHE A 49 14.63 -4.74 -22.01
CA PHE A 49 15.16 -3.37 -22.03
C PHE A 49 15.66 -2.88 -20.67
N MET A 50 15.11 -3.41 -19.57
CA MET A 50 15.58 -3.11 -18.22
C MET A 50 16.99 -3.63 -17.98
N ALA A 51 17.32 -4.81 -18.53
CA ALA A 51 18.66 -5.38 -18.48
C ALA A 51 19.68 -4.61 -19.33
N GLN A 52 19.23 -4.03 -20.46
CA GLN A 52 20.08 -3.23 -21.34
C GLN A 52 20.41 -1.85 -20.75
N SER A 53 19.50 -1.21 -20.03
CA SER A 53 19.66 0.13 -19.50
C SER A 53 18.98 0.30 -18.14
N PRO A 54 19.48 -0.36 -17.09
CA PRO A 54 18.82 -0.37 -15.78
C PRO A 54 18.71 1.02 -15.16
N ILE A 55 19.71 1.89 -15.35
CA ILE A 55 19.70 3.26 -14.83
C ILE A 55 18.61 4.10 -15.52
N LEU A 56 18.48 4.00 -16.83
CA LEU A 56 17.47 4.73 -17.60
C LEU A 56 16.06 4.27 -17.20
N PHE A 57 15.87 2.96 -17.04
CA PHE A 57 14.60 2.40 -16.56
C PHE A 57 14.25 2.93 -15.17
N PHE A 58 15.21 2.95 -14.25
CA PHE A 58 15.00 3.44 -12.88
C PHE A 58 14.63 4.93 -12.86
N ILE A 59 15.34 5.76 -13.64
CA ILE A 59 15.03 7.20 -13.76
C ILE A 59 13.65 7.41 -14.35
N ALA A 60 13.28 6.67 -15.41
CA ALA A 60 11.97 6.75 -16.03
C ALA A 60 10.85 6.34 -15.05
N ALA A 61 11.04 5.24 -14.32
CA ALA A 61 10.09 4.77 -13.31
C ALA A 61 9.89 5.80 -12.19
N LEU A 62 10.98 6.40 -11.68
CA LEU A 62 10.90 7.48 -10.70
C LEU A 62 10.18 8.70 -11.26
N GLY A 63 10.48 9.11 -12.51
CA GLY A 63 9.84 10.26 -13.16
C GLY A 63 8.33 10.06 -13.28
N ILE A 64 7.88 8.87 -13.71
CA ILE A 64 6.46 8.51 -13.81
C ILE A 64 5.82 8.54 -12.41
N MET A 65 6.49 7.97 -11.42
CA MET A 65 6.00 7.92 -10.04
C MET A 65 5.82 9.34 -9.47
N PHE A 66 6.82 10.21 -9.59
CA PHE A 66 6.72 11.59 -9.12
C PHE A 66 5.67 12.40 -9.91
N GLY A 67 5.55 12.17 -11.22
CA GLY A 67 4.49 12.75 -12.05
C GLY A 67 3.10 12.36 -11.57
N MET A 68 2.89 11.08 -11.26
CA MET A 68 1.62 10.58 -10.71
C MET A 68 1.32 11.17 -9.32
N PHE A 69 2.32 11.27 -8.43
CA PHE A 69 2.15 11.94 -7.14
C PHE A 69 1.75 13.41 -7.30
N TYR A 70 2.34 14.12 -8.25
CA TYR A 70 1.97 15.49 -8.55
C TYR A 70 0.51 15.59 -9.01
N LEU A 71 0.07 14.71 -9.92
CA LEU A 71 -1.32 14.65 -10.41
C LEU A 71 -2.31 14.34 -9.31
N ILE A 72 -1.99 13.38 -8.42
CA ILE A 72 -2.81 13.03 -7.26
C ILE A 72 -2.96 14.25 -6.34
N ARG A 73 -1.86 14.93 -6.01
CA ARG A 73 -1.90 16.10 -5.14
C ARG A 73 -2.68 17.27 -5.75
N LYS A 74 -2.54 17.49 -7.05
CA LYS A 74 -3.28 18.53 -7.78
C LYS A 74 -4.78 18.28 -7.80
N ASN A 75 -5.20 17.01 -7.81
CA ASN A 75 -6.60 16.59 -7.91
C ASN A 75 -7.13 15.96 -6.61
N LYS A 76 -6.52 16.27 -5.45
CA LYS A 76 -6.86 15.66 -4.15
C LYS A 76 -8.33 15.87 -3.73
N ASP A 77 -8.95 16.97 -4.19
CA ASP A 77 -10.31 17.36 -3.85
C ASP A 77 -11.35 16.87 -4.89
N ASN A 78 -10.88 16.18 -5.94
CA ASN A 78 -11.70 15.64 -7.02
C ASN A 78 -11.62 14.12 -7.10
N SER A 79 -12.66 13.48 -7.66
CA SER A 79 -12.66 12.04 -7.97
C SER A 79 -11.49 11.61 -8.86
N LEU A 80 -10.94 12.53 -9.67
CA LEU A 80 -9.75 12.28 -10.49
C LEU A 80 -8.52 11.94 -9.66
N GLY A 81 -8.39 12.46 -8.43
CA GLY A 81 -7.31 12.09 -7.52
C GLY A 81 -7.32 10.59 -7.18
N VAL A 82 -8.52 10.02 -6.99
CA VAL A 82 -8.69 8.57 -6.76
C VAL A 82 -8.34 7.77 -8.02
N VAL A 83 -8.73 8.23 -9.19
CA VAL A 83 -8.38 7.58 -10.47
C VAL A 83 -6.86 7.56 -10.66
N PHE A 84 -6.17 8.67 -10.43
CA PHE A 84 -4.71 8.72 -10.49
C PHE A 84 -4.05 7.84 -9.42
N LEU A 85 -4.63 7.75 -8.23
CA LEU A 85 -4.16 6.83 -7.20
C LEU A 85 -4.24 5.37 -7.66
N LEU A 86 -5.39 4.95 -8.21
CA LEU A 86 -5.58 3.60 -8.75
C LEU A 86 -4.64 3.34 -9.94
N GLY A 87 -4.43 4.33 -10.80
CA GLY A 87 -3.45 4.27 -11.89
C GLY A 87 -2.01 4.10 -11.37
N LEU A 88 -1.65 4.82 -10.32
CA LEU A 88 -0.35 4.67 -9.66
C LEU A 88 -0.16 3.26 -9.09
N THR A 89 -1.15 2.74 -8.37
CA THR A 89 -1.08 1.40 -7.78
C THR A 89 -1.02 0.31 -8.85
N PHE A 90 -1.71 0.48 -9.98
CA PHE A 90 -1.58 -0.38 -11.15
C PHE A 90 -0.15 -0.37 -11.72
N LEU A 91 0.45 0.81 -11.90
CA LEU A 91 1.84 0.94 -12.38
C LEU A 91 2.84 0.31 -11.42
N LEU A 92 2.66 0.52 -10.11
CA LEU A 92 3.49 -0.12 -9.09
C LEU A 92 3.35 -1.65 -9.13
N GLY A 93 2.13 -2.16 -9.34
CA GLY A 93 1.90 -3.58 -9.58
C GLY A 93 2.65 -4.07 -10.81
N MET A 94 2.59 -3.36 -11.92
CA MET A 94 3.30 -3.71 -13.16
C MET A 94 4.83 -3.75 -12.95
N LEU A 95 5.39 -2.85 -12.15
CA LEU A 95 6.81 -2.85 -11.78
C LEU A 95 7.22 -4.05 -10.90
N LEU A 96 6.28 -4.71 -10.24
CA LEU A 96 6.53 -5.99 -9.55
C LEU A 96 6.74 -7.15 -10.52
N GLY A 97 6.33 -7.02 -11.78
CA GLY A 97 6.41 -8.08 -12.80
C GLY A 97 7.77 -8.79 -12.87
N PRO A 98 8.90 -8.06 -13.03
CA PRO A 98 10.23 -8.68 -13.10
C PRO A 98 10.58 -9.49 -11.85
N ILE A 99 10.24 -8.98 -10.67
CA ILE A 99 10.50 -9.64 -9.38
C ILE A 99 9.68 -10.93 -9.29
N LEU A 100 8.41 -10.88 -9.70
CA LEU A 100 7.53 -12.04 -9.73
C LEU A 100 8.01 -13.08 -10.76
N GLN A 101 8.49 -12.67 -11.95
CA GLN A 101 9.07 -13.58 -12.93
C GLN A 101 10.25 -14.38 -12.33
N VAL A 102 11.16 -13.68 -11.63
CA VAL A 102 12.27 -14.33 -10.92
C VAL A 102 11.75 -15.25 -9.81
N ALA A 103 10.81 -14.80 -9.01
CA ALA A 103 10.24 -15.60 -7.93
C ALA A 103 9.58 -16.88 -8.46
N PHE A 104 8.80 -16.81 -9.54
CA PHE A 104 8.14 -17.96 -10.15
C PHE A 104 9.11 -18.88 -10.90
N SER A 105 10.31 -18.43 -11.26
CA SER A 105 11.33 -19.29 -11.85
C SER A 105 12.01 -20.23 -10.84
N LEU A 106 11.84 -19.98 -9.54
CA LEU A 106 12.30 -20.88 -8.48
C LEU A 106 11.42 -22.14 -8.41
N SER A 107 12.00 -23.28 -8.02
CA SER A 107 11.30 -24.55 -7.90
C SER A 107 10.05 -24.49 -7.01
N ASN A 108 10.05 -23.63 -5.99
CA ASN A 108 8.94 -23.42 -5.06
C ASN A 108 8.27 -22.04 -5.23
N GLY A 109 8.45 -21.38 -6.40
CA GLY A 109 8.07 -20.00 -6.63
C GLY A 109 6.59 -19.71 -6.36
N GLY A 110 5.70 -20.56 -6.86
CA GLY A 110 4.26 -20.43 -6.61
C GLY A 110 3.89 -20.50 -5.14
N GLN A 111 4.54 -21.37 -4.36
CA GLN A 111 4.33 -21.50 -2.93
C GLN A 111 4.82 -20.26 -2.17
N ILE A 112 6.01 -19.76 -2.51
CA ILE A 112 6.61 -18.57 -1.90
C ILE A 112 5.72 -17.35 -2.13
N VAL A 113 5.31 -17.10 -3.38
CA VAL A 113 4.45 -15.96 -3.73
C VAL A 113 3.06 -16.12 -3.11
N GLY A 114 2.51 -17.34 -3.11
CA GLY A 114 1.22 -17.62 -2.50
C GLY A 114 1.20 -17.37 -0.99
N LEU A 115 2.24 -17.82 -0.27
CA LEU A 115 2.38 -17.57 1.17
C LEU A 115 2.59 -16.08 1.48
N ALA A 116 3.40 -15.38 0.69
CA ALA A 116 3.63 -13.95 0.87
C ALA A 116 2.34 -13.14 0.62
N ALA A 117 1.65 -13.41 -0.48
CA ALA A 117 0.39 -12.73 -0.82
C ALA A 117 -0.73 -13.07 0.18
N GLY A 118 -0.92 -14.35 0.50
CA GLY A 118 -1.92 -14.82 1.45
C GLY A 118 -1.66 -14.31 2.86
N GLY A 119 -0.42 -14.32 3.32
CA GLY A 119 -0.01 -13.76 4.60
C GLY A 119 -0.29 -12.26 4.67
N THR A 120 0.10 -11.51 3.65
CA THR A 120 -0.18 -10.06 3.56
C THR A 120 -1.67 -9.77 3.56
N ALA A 121 -2.46 -10.51 2.77
CA ALA A 121 -3.91 -10.35 2.73
C ALA A 121 -4.57 -10.65 4.09
N THR A 122 -4.13 -11.71 4.76
CA THR A 122 -4.64 -12.08 6.09
C THR A 122 -4.33 -10.99 7.11
N ILE A 123 -3.09 -10.52 7.18
CA ILE A 123 -2.69 -9.44 8.08
C ILE A 123 -3.49 -8.17 7.79
N PHE A 124 -3.65 -7.82 6.51
CA PHE A 124 -4.44 -6.65 6.09
C PHE A 124 -5.89 -6.75 6.56
N LEU A 125 -6.55 -7.88 6.34
CA LEU A 125 -7.94 -8.07 6.75
C LEU A 125 -8.11 -8.02 8.26
N VAL A 126 -7.22 -8.65 9.03
CA VAL A 126 -7.23 -8.61 10.49
C VAL A 126 -7.02 -7.18 10.99
N LEU A 127 -5.99 -6.48 10.52
CA LEU A 127 -5.71 -5.10 10.94
C LEU A 127 -6.83 -4.13 10.52
N SER A 128 -7.37 -4.29 9.32
CA SER A 128 -8.50 -3.51 8.82
C SER A 128 -9.75 -3.74 9.70
N GLY A 129 -10.05 -4.99 10.04
CA GLY A 129 -11.13 -5.35 10.96
C GLY A 129 -10.95 -4.71 12.34
N ILE A 130 -9.76 -4.80 12.92
CA ILE A 130 -9.45 -4.18 14.21
C ILE A 130 -9.57 -2.66 14.12
N ALA A 131 -9.01 -2.02 13.08
CA ALA A 131 -9.04 -0.57 12.92
C ALA A 131 -10.46 0.00 12.74
N THR A 132 -11.37 -0.77 12.13
CA THR A 132 -12.76 -0.35 11.92
C THR A 132 -13.67 -0.59 13.13
N THR A 133 -13.33 -1.57 13.97
CA THR A 133 -14.16 -1.96 15.13
C THR A 133 -13.67 -1.38 16.45
N THR A 134 -12.38 -1.11 16.58
CA THR A 134 -11.77 -0.68 17.84
C THR A 134 -11.75 0.85 17.96
N LYS A 135 -12.28 1.36 19.07
CA LYS A 135 -12.23 2.78 19.43
C LYS A 135 -10.94 3.17 20.17
N ARG A 136 -9.96 2.28 20.27
CA ARG A 136 -8.69 2.52 20.98
C ARG A 136 -7.74 3.34 20.11
N ASP A 137 -7.00 4.21 20.77
CA ASP A 137 -5.93 4.99 20.15
C ASP A 137 -4.71 4.08 19.88
N PHE A 138 -4.37 3.91 18.61
CA PHE A 138 -3.23 3.12 18.16
C PHE A 138 -1.89 3.86 18.20
N SER A 139 -1.84 5.07 18.73
CA SER A 139 -0.63 5.89 18.84
C SER A 139 0.54 5.16 19.51
N SER A 140 0.25 4.36 20.55
CA SER A 140 1.27 3.58 21.25
C SER A 140 1.83 2.40 20.44
N MET A 141 1.06 1.88 19.47
CA MET A 141 1.50 0.78 18.60
C MET A 141 2.52 1.24 17.54
N GLY A 142 2.59 2.54 17.25
CA GLY A 142 3.54 3.07 16.28
C GLY A 142 5.00 2.76 16.65
N LYS A 143 5.34 2.85 17.93
CA LYS A 143 6.68 2.50 18.44
C LYS A 143 7.01 1.01 18.25
N PHE A 144 6.05 0.14 18.54
CA PHE A 144 6.20 -1.31 18.37
C PHE A 144 6.37 -1.70 16.88
N LEU A 145 5.57 -1.10 16.00
CA LEU A 145 5.67 -1.31 14.55
C LEU A 145 7.01 -0.80 14.00
N MET A 146 7.51 0.34 14.52
CA MET A 146 8.81 0.87 14.12
C MET A 146 9.96 -0.06 14.51
N ILE A 147 9.92 -0.63 15.71
CA ILE A 147 10.90 -1.62 16.16
C ILE A 147 10.83 -2.87 15.27
N GLY A 148 9.63 -3.37 14.97
CA GLY A 148 9.43 -4.50 14.07
C GLY A 148 9.97 -4.25 12.66
N LEU A 149 9.77 -3.05 12.12
CA LEU A 149 10.31 -2.65 10.81
C LEU A 149 11.84 -2.64 10.82
N VAL A 150 12.46 -2.06 11.85
CA VAL A 150 13.93 -2.04 11.97
C VAL A 150 14.48 -3.48 12.06
N LEU A 151 13.86 -4.35 12.85
CA LEU A 151 14.25 -5.76 12.95
C LEU A 151 14.13 -6.49 11.60
N LEU A 152 13.07 -6.23 10.85
CA LEU A 152 12.90 -6.79 9.50
C LEU A 152 14.00 -6.33 8.54
N ILE A 153 14.34 -5.04 8.55
CA ILE A 153 15.42 -4.50 7.73
C ILE A 153 16.75 -5.16 8.10
N LEU A 154 17.04 -5.29 9.40
CA LEU A 154 18.27 -5.97 9.86
C LEU A 154 18.29 -7.43 9.45
N ALA A 155 17.16 -8.14 9.54
CA ALA A 155 17.06 -9.54 9.11
C ALA A 155 17.25 -9.73 7.60
N MET A 156 16.98 -8.70 6.78
CA MET A 156 17.23 -8.73 5.33
C MET A 156 18.71 -8.49 4.98
N LEU A 157 19.49 -7.91 5.88
CA LEU A 157 20.91 -7.60 5.65
C LEU A 157 21.84 -8.75 6.09
N VAL A 158 21.35 -9.72 6.83
CA VAL A 158 22.06 -10.92 7.31
C VAL A 158 21.80 -12.11 6.40
#